data_fff7e65581d608f11cdbf9041b6fb503
#
_entry.id   fff7e65581d608f11cdbf9041b6fb503
#
_cell.length_a   1.000
_cell.length_b   1.000
_cell.length_c   1.000
_cell.angle_alpha   90.00
_cell.angle_beta   90.00
_cell.angle_gamma   90.00
#
_symmetry.space_group_name_H-M   'P 1'
#
loop_
_entity.id
_entity.type
_entity.pdbx_description
1 polymer ?
#
loop_
_entity_poly.entity_id
_entity_poly.type
_entity_poly.pdbx_seq_one_letter_code
_entity_poly.pdbx_strand_id
1 'polypeptide(L)'
;FSDDGTALDWLGYASLPKLDYQSESLVNEIYRGEDSIVRHWLKAPWSMDGWRLDVVHMLGEAGGARNNMQHVAGITEAAKETQPEAYIVGEHFGDARQWLQADVEDAAMNYRGFTFPLWGFLANTDISYDPQQIDAQTCMAWMDNYRAGLSHQQQLRMFNQLDSHDTARFKTLLGRDIARLPLAVVWLFTWPG
;
A
#
# COMPACT_ATOMS: atom_id res chain seq x y z
N PHE A 1 -8.02 -23.45 -1.44
CA PHE A 1 -9.36 -23.89 -1.79
C PHE A 1 -10.25 -23.87 -0.54
N SER A 2 -11.53 -23.54 -0.70
CA SER A 2 -12.54 -23.71 0.34
C SER A 2 -12.81 -25.20 0.62
N ASP A 3 -13.55 -25.50 1.70
CA ASP A 3 -13.88 -26.90 2.08
C ASP A 3 -14.64 -27.67 0.99
N ASP A 4 -15.33 -26.98 0.09
CA ASP A 4 -16.03 -27.56 -1.07
C ASP A 4 -15.15 -27.70 -2.34
N GLY A 5 -13.85 -27.39 -2.24
CA GLY A 5 -12.90 -27.49 -3.35
C GLY A 5 -12.91 -26.30 -4.30
N THR A 6 -13.66 -25.24 -4.01
CA THR A 6 -13.67 -24.02 -4.83
C THR A 6 -12.37 -23.23 -4.60
N ALA A 7 -11.77 -22.70 -5.66
CA ALA A 7 -10.63 -21.80 -5.53
C ALA A 7 -11.09 -20.50 -4.84
N LEU A 8 -10.34 -20.12 -3.81
CA LEU A 8 -10.57 -18.81 -3.16
C LEU A 8 -10.02 -17.71 -4.04
N ASP A 9 -10.73 -16.61 -4.12
CA ASP A 9 -10.41 -15.48 -4.97
C ASP A 9 -10.47 -14.15 -4.20
N TRP A 10 -10.06 -13.07 -4.85
CA TRP A 10 -10.14 -11.73 -4.31
C TRP A 10 -11.56 -11.19 -4.53
N LEU A 11 -12.31 -11.04 -3.44
CA LEU A 11 -13.66 -10.42 -3.40
C LEU A 11 -14.67 -10.96 -4.42
N GLY A 12 -14.59 -12.26 -4.79
CA GLY A 12 -15.50 -12.88 -5.75
C GLY A 12 -15.04 -12.80 -7.20
N TYR A 13 -13.83 -12.31 -7.47
CA TYR A 13 -13.25 -12.25 -8.81
C TYR A 13 -12.47 -13.53 -9.13
N ALA A 14 -13.10 -14.49 -9.76
CA ALA A 14 -12.52 -15.81 -10.11
C ALA A 14 -11.23 -15.72 -10.97
N SER A 15 -11.00 -14.60 -11.67
CA SER A 15 -9.77 -14.34 -12.41
C SER A 15 -8.58 -13.94 -11.53
N LEU A 16 -8.81 -13.70 -10.24
CA LEU A 16 -7.81 -13.28 -9.25
C LEU A 16 -7.73 -14.30 -8.11
N PRO A 17 -7.20 -15.52 -8.37
CA PRO A 17 -7.10 -16.56 -7.36
C PRO A 17 -6.18 -16.12 -6.23
N LYS A 18 -6.60 -16.42 -5.00
CA LYS A 18 -5.83 -16.14 -3.82
C LYS A 18 -4.78 -17.22 -3.59
N LEU A 19 -3.53 -16.81 -3.44
CA LEU A 19 -2.43 -17.72 -3.12
C LEU A 19 -2.51 -18.12 -1.64
N ASP A 20 -2.23 -19.39 -1.36
CA ASP A 20 -2.22 -19.92 -0.01
C ASP A 20 -0.79 -20.08 0.50
N TYR A 21 -0.39 -19.19 1.39
CA TYR A 21 0.95 -19.16 1.99
C TYR A 21 1.22 -20.29 3.00
N GLN A 22 0.29 -21.23 3.20
CA GLN A 22 0.59 -22.52 3.86
C GLN A 22 1.46 -23.42 2.97
N SER A 23 1.45 -23.19 1.65
CA SER A 23 2.25 -23.95 0.71
C SER A 23 3.74 -23.58 0.85
N GLU A 24 4.54 -24.51 1.38
CA GLU A 24 6.00 -24.36 1.45
C GLU A 24 6.62 -24.11 0.08
N SER A 25 6.10 -24.74 -0.97
CA SER A 25 6.57 -24.53 -2.34
C SER A 25 6.33 -23.09 -2.79
N LEU A 26 5.11 -22.54 -2.52
CA LEU A 26 4.80 -21.16 -2.83
C LEU A 26 5.70 -20.19 -2.06
N VAL A 27 5.84 -20.39 -0.76
CA VAL A 27 6.66 -19.54 0.11
C VAL A 27 8.13 -19.53 -0.34
N ASN A 28 8.66 -20.69 -0.74
CA ASN A 28 10.01 -20.79 -1.29
C ASN A 28 10.14 -20.06 -2.64
N GLU A 29 9.14 -20.17 -3.51
CA GLU A 29 9.11 -19.46 -4.80
C GLU A 29 9.03 -17.94 -4.62
N ILE A 30 8.18 -17.47 -3.72
CA ILE A 30 7.94 -16.03 -3.54
C ILE A 30 9.12 -15.34 -2.84
N TYR A 31 9.58 -15.82 -1.66
CA TYR A 31 10.57 -15.07 -0.90
C TYR A 31 11.63 -15.89 -0.15
N ARG A 32 11.35 -17.15 0.29
CA ARG A 32 12.28 -17.88 1.17
C ARG A 32 13.46 -18.49 0.40
N GLY A 33 13.21 -19.00 -0.81
CA GLY A 33 14.23 -19.63 -1.63
C GLY A 33 15.33 -18.66 -2.05
N GLU A 34 16.55 -19.20 -2.28
CA GLU A 34 17.71 -18.41 -2.71
C GLU A 34 17.48 -17.70 -4.05
N ASP A 35 16.72 -18.34 -4.97
CA ASP A 35 16.34 -17.81 -6.27
C ASP A 35 14.88 -17.38 -6.33
N SER A 36 14.29 -17.05 -5.16
CA SER A 36 12.90 -16.59 -5.07
C SER A 36 12.65 -15.32 -5.90
N ILE A 37 11.39 -15.11 -6.25
CA ILE A 37 10.97 -13.94 -7.04
C ILE A 37 11.41 -12.64 -6.38
N VAL A 38 11.25 -12.51 -5.06
CA VAL A 38 11.67 -11.32 -4.32
C VAL A 38 13.16 -11.06 -4.48
N ARG A 39 14.00 -12.09 -4.36
CA ARG A 39 15.47 -11.95 -4.47
C ARG A 39 15.94 -11.79 -5.90
N HIS A 40 15.29 -12.45 -6.86
CA HIS A 40 15.70 -12.44 -8.26
C HIS A 40 15.77 -11.03 -8.83
N TRP A 41 14.72 -10.23 -8.65
CA TRP A 41 14.63 -8.90 -9.24
C TRP A 41 15.51 -7.85 -8.55
N LEU A 42 15.92 -8.11 -7.31
CA LEU A 42 16.83 -7.24 -6.57
C LEU A 42 18.31 -7.50 -6.93
N LYS A 43 18.64 -8.69 -7.49
CA LYS A 43 19.99 -9.04 -7.93
C LYS A 43 20.29 -8.45 -9.31
N ALA A 44 21.60 -8.36 -9.64
CA ALA A 44 22.05 -8.06 -11.00
C ALA A 44 21.56 -9.13 -11.99
N PRO A 45 21.23 -8.78 -13.25
CA PRO A 45 21.40 -7.47 -13.88
C PRO A 45 20.25 -6.49 -13.63
N TRP A 46 19.16 -6.91 -12.97
CA TRP A 46 17.93 -6.13 -12.79
C TRP A 46 18.11 -5.01 -11.77
N SER A 47 18.68 -5.35 -10.60
CA SER A 47 18.99 -4.42 -9.50
C SER A 47 17.86 -3.43 -9.23
N MET A 48 16.62 -3.94 -9.08
CA MET A 48 15.48 -3.13 -8.70
C MET A 48 15.66 -2.55 -7.31
N ASP A 49 15.10 -1.36 -7.04
CA ASP A 49 15.27 -0.65 -5.77
C ASP A 49 14.32 -1.14 -4.66
N GLY A 50 13.37 -2.00 -4.97
CA GLY A 50 12.42 -2.52 -3.98
C GLY A 50 11.17 -3.15 -4.59
N TRP A 51 10.13 -3.26 -3.75
CA TRP A 51 8.86 -3.90 -4.11
C TRP A 51 7.66 -3.09 -3.66
N ARG A 52 6.64 -3.01 -4.52
CA ARG A 52 5.27 -2.67 -4.13
C ARG A 52 4.50 -3.97 -3.97
N LEU A 53 3.94 -4.20 -2.77
CA LEU A 53 3.16 -5.39 -2.45
C LEU A 53 1.68 -5.11 -2.67
N ASP A 54 1.10 -5.82 -3.64
CA ASP A 54 -0.31 -5.70 -4.02
C ASP A 54 -1.22 -6.31 -2.97
N VAL A 55 -2.30 -5.61 -2.59
CA VAL A 55 -3.32 -6.07 -1.64
C VAL A 55 -2.70 -6.76 -0.41
N VAL A 56 -1.58 -6.24 0.06
CA VAL A 56 -0.71 -6.89 1.04
C VAL A 56 -1.43 -7.30 2.32
N HIS A 57 -2.43 -6.54 2.76
CA HIS A 57 -3.24 -6.82 3.95
C HIS A 57 -4.10 -8.09 3.84
N MET A 58 -4.30 -8.62 2.64
CA MET A 58 -5.05 -9.86 2.39
C MET A 58 -4.15 -11.08 2.11
N LEU A 59 -2.84 -10.90 2.00
CA LEU A 59 -1.86 -11.96 1.86
C LEU A 59 -1.88 -12.83 3.13
N GLY A 60 -1.87 -14.16 2.97
CA GLY A 60 -1.83 -15.04 4.12
C GLY A 60 -2.25 -16.48 3.83
N GLU A 61 -2.63 -17.20 4.86
CA GLU A 61 -2.90 -18.62 4.87
C GLU A 61 -4.39 -18.95 4.91
N ALA A 62 -4.73 -20.18 4.51
CA ALA A 62 -6.08 -20.74 4.59
C ALA A 62 -7.17 -19.84 3.99
N GLY A 63 -6.86 -19.21 2.85
CA GLY A 63 -7.80 -18.34 2.14
C GLY A 63 -8.13 -17.03 2.84
N GLY A 64 -7.57 -16.78 4.04
CA GLY A 64 -7.68 -15.55 4.80
C GLY A 64 -6.36 -14.77 4.84
N ALA A 65 -6.25 -13.86 5.81
CA ALA A 65 -5.03 -13.10 6.12
C ALA A 65 -4.29 -13.70 7.34
N ARG A 66 -4.50 -15.00 7.63
CA ARG A 66 -3.84 -15.65 8.75
C ARG A 66 -2.33 -15.60 8.56
N ASN A 67 -1.60 -15.28 9.61
CA ASN A 67 -0.13 -15.11 9.61
C ASN A 67 0.37 -14.04 8.62
N ASN A 68 -0.48 -13.11 8.20
CA ASN A 68 -0.15 -12.02 7.26
C ASN A 68 1.15 -11.31 7.65
N MET A 69 1.26 -10.79 8.86
CA MET A 69 2.43 -10.05 9.33
C MET A 69 3.72 -10.88 9.24
N GLN A 70 3.64 -12.18 9.50
CA GLN A 70 4.80 -13.09 9.41
C GLN A 70 5.28 -13.24 7.97
N HIS A 71 4.36 -13.38 7.02
CA HIS A 71 4.73 -13.52 5.61
C HIS A 71 5.25 -12.20 5.02
N VAL A 72 4.63 -11.08 5.38
CA VAL A 72 5.11 -9.75 4.97
C VAL A 72 6.50 -9.47 5.53
N ALA A 73 6.74 -9.78 6.82
CA ALA A 73 8.06 -9.71 7.43
C ALA A 73 9.09 -10.57 6.69
N GLY A 74 8.73 -11.81 6.32
CA GLY A 74 9.62 -12.70 5.57
C GLY A 74 9.96 -12.19 4.17
N ILE A 75 9.01 -11.54 3.49
CA ILE A 75 9.26 -10.86 2.20
C ILE A 75 10.26 -9.71 2.40
N THR A 76 10.04 -8.89 3.41
CA THR A 76 10.91 -7.74 3.72
C THR A 76 12.31 -8.18 4.11
N GLU A 77 12.43 -9.20 4.96
CA GLU A 77 13.70 -9.79 5.35
C GLU A 77 14.48 -10.32 4.13
N ALA A 78 13.83 -11.13 3.29
CA ALA A 78 14.42 -11.66 2.07
C ALA A 78 14.90 -10.56 1.12
N ALA A 79 14.12 -9.50 0.98
CA ALA A 79 14.49 -8.34 0.16
C ALA A 79 15.72 -7.63 0.73
N LYS A 80 15.74 -7.32 2.02
CA LYS A 80 16.83 -6.58 2.67
C LYS A 80 18.10 -7.41 2.85
N GLU A 81 18.01 -8.72 2.99
CA GLU A 81 19.17 -9.62 2.92
C GLU A 81 19.84 -9.60 1.54
N THR A 82 19.03 -9.41 0.48
CA THR A 82 19.53 -9.36 -0.90
C THR A 82 20.06 -7.98 -1.26
N GLN A 83 19.34 -6.94 -0.86
CA GLN A 83 19.68 -5.54 -1.07
C GLN A 83 19.28 -4.75 0.17
N PRO A 84 20.22 -4.38 1.05
CA PRO A 84 19.92 -3.75 2.34
C PRO A 84 19.07 -2.47 2.25
N GLU A 85 19.22 -1.71 1.15
CA GLU A 85 18.47 -0.47 0.90
C GLU A 85 17.15 -0.71 0.14
N ALA A 86 16.75 -1.97 -0.10
CA ALA A 86 15.48 -2.27 -0.79
C ALA A 86 14.31 -1.59 -0.08
N TYR A 87 13.46 -0.89 -0.85
CA TYR A 87 12.29 -0.18 -0.34
C TYR A 87 11.04 -1.05 -0.50
N ILE A 88 10.37 -1.33 0.61
CA ILE A 88 9.16 -2.17 0.64
C ILE A 88 7.96 -1.31 0.95
N VAL A 89 7.08 -1.17 -0.03
CA VAL A 89 5.85 -0.37 0.08
C VAL A 89 4.62 -1.26 -0.06
N GLY A 90 3.75 -1.25 0.94
CA GLY A 90 2.50 -2.00 0.93
C GLY A 90 1.33 -1.20 0.35
N GLU A 91 0.45 -1.86 -0.40
CA GLU A 91 -0.82 -1.27 -0.76
C GLU A 91 -1.85 -1.48 0.35
N HIS A 92 -2.27 -0.38 0.94
CA HIS A 92 -3.31 -0.34 1.96
C HIS A 92 -4.28 0.82 1.69
N PHE A 93 -5.50 0.51 1.30
CA PHE A 93 -6.56 1.54 1.23
C PHE A 93 -7.03 1.97 2.63
N GLY A 94 -6.82 1.12 3.63
CA GLY A 94 -7.13 1.38 5.04
C GLY A 94 -5.96 1.94 5.84
N ASP A 95 -5.98 1.67 7.14
CA ASP A 95 -4.94 2.09 8.08
C ASP A 95 -3.76 1.10 8.06
N ALA A 96 -2.63 1.54 7.52
CA ALA A 96 -1.42 0.74 7.41
C ALA A 96 -0.52 0.79 8.65
N ARG A 97 -0.87 1.59 9.68
CA ARG A 97 0.04 1.85 10.81
C ARG A 97 0.52 0.60 11.54
N GLN A 98 -0.30 -0.45 11.60
CA GLN A 98 0.11 -1.70 12.26
C GLN A 98 1.29 -2.39 11.56
N TRP A 99 1.39 -2.34 10.23
CA TRP A 99 2.51 -2.90 9.46
C TRP A 99 3.76 -2.03 9.59
N LEU A 100 3.59 -0.72 9.55
CA LEU A 100 4.67 0.25 9.70
C LEU A 100 5.26 0.23 11.12
N GLN A 101 4.42 0.20 12.17
CA GLN A 101 4.87 0.14 13.56
C GLN A 101 5.55 -1.19 13.93
N ALA A 102 5.23 -2.26 13.22
CA ALA A 102 5.88 -3.57 13.40
C ALA A 102 7.15 -3.73 12.53
N ASP A 103 7.54 -2.69 11.77
CA ASP A 103 8.69 -2.67 10.86
C ASP A 103 8.67 -3.79 9.81
N VAL A 104 7.47 -4.25 9.41
CA VAL A 104 7.34 -5.26 8.36
C VAL A 104 7.23 -4.67 6.95
N GLU A 105 7.03 -3.37 6.86
CA GLU A 105 7.07 -2.56 5.64
C GLU A 105 7.82 -1.25 5.91
N ASP A 106 8.53 -0.72 4.92
CA ASP A 106 9.18 0.60 5.04
C ASP A 106 8.16 1.72 4.92
N ALA A 107 7.13 1.51 4.09
CA ALA A 107 6.10 2.49 3.78
C ALA A 107 4.80 1.84 3.31
N ALA A 108 3.77 2.65 3.23
CA ALA A 108 2.52 2.31 2.57
C ALA A 108 2.18 3.34 1.50
N MET A 109 1.43 2.94 0.48
CA MET A 109 0.73 3.88 -0.39
C MET A 109 -0.21 4.71 0.49
N ASN A 110 0.07 6.01 0.61
CA ASN A 110 -0.50 6.86 1.66
C ASN A 110 -1.92 7.34 1.37
N TYR A 111 -2.82 6.40 1.08
CA TYR A 111 -4.23 6.71 0.84
C TYR A 111 -4.87 7.38 2.05
N ARG A 112 -4.73 6.75 3.23
CA ARG A 112 -5.43 7.18 4.44
C ARG A 112 -4.86 8.48 5.03
N GLY A 113 -3.56 8.67 4.96
CA GLY A 113 -2.87 9.81 5.56
C GLY A 113 -2.65 10.99 4.62
N PHE A 114 -2.89 10.82 3.30
CA PHE A 114 -2.64 11.86 2.31
C PHE A 114 -3.74 11.95 1.24
N THR A 115 -3.99 10.87 0.48
CA THR A 115 -4.88 10.91 -0.68
C THR A 115 -6.31 11.29 -0.30
N PHE A 116 -6.92 10.56 0.64
CA PHE A 116 -8.35 10.75 0.96
C PHE A 116 -8.66 12.06 1.66
N PRO A 117 -7.83 12.58 2.60
CA PRO A 117 -8.04 13.93 3.12
C PRO A 117 -8.04 15.00 2.02
N LEU A 118 -7.12 14.87 1.02
CA LEU A 118 -7.08 15.82 -0.09
C LEU A 118 -8.26 15.68 -1.03
N TRP A 119 -8.78 14.46 -1.24
CA TRP A 119 -10.00 14.26 -2.03
C TRP A 119 -11.20 14.96 -1.40
N GLY A 120 -11.40 14.78 -0.08
CA GLY A 120 -12.47 15.45 0.65
C GLY A 120 -12.34 16.98 0.63
N PHE A 121 -11.11 17.50 0.74
CA PHE A 121 -10.85 18.94 0.80
C PHE A 121 -10.87 19.61 -0.58
N LEU A 122 -10.23 19.03 -1.59
CA LEU A 122 -10.04 19.68 -2.88
C LEU A 122 -11.06 19.22 -3.94
N ALA A 123 -11.47 17.95 -3.90
CA ALA A 123 -12.35 17.35 -4.89
C ALA A 123 -13.78 17.11 -4.38
N ASN A 124 -14.06 17.35 -3.09
CA ASN A 124 -15.37 17.18 -2.45
C ASN A 124 -15.93 15.74 -2.59
N THR A 125 -15.09 14.73 -2.55
CA THR A 125 -15.49 13.33 -2.70
C THR A 125 -14.70 12.42 -1.74
N ASP A 126 -15.28 11.26 -1.40
CA ASP A 126 -14.61 10.19 -0.68
C ASP A 126 -14.11 9.08 -1.62
N ILE A 127 -13.60 7.98 -1.03
CA ILE A 127 -13.10 6.81 -1.77
C ILE A 127 -14.19 6.06 -2.55
N SER A 128 -15.44 6.14 -2.11
CA SER A 128 -16.60 5.54 -2.79
C SER A 128 -17.16 6.45 -3.89
N TYR A 129 -16.52 7.60 -4.09
CA TYR A 129 -16.96 8.69 -4.98
C TYR A 129 -18.26 9.35 -4.53
N ASP A 130 -18.63 9.16 -3.27
CA ASP A 130 -19.75 9.86 -2.67
C ASP A 130 -19.36 11.31 -2.29
N PRO A 131 -20.32 12.26 -2.32
CA PRO A 131 -20.04 13.63 -1.93
C PRO A 131 -19.54 13.74 -0.49
N GLN A 132 -18.30 14.20 -0.33
CA GLN A 132 -17.67 14.46 0.97
C GLN A 132 -16.90 15.77 0.89
N GLN A 133 -17.40 16.80 1.55
CA GLN A 133 -16.70 18.07 1.64
C GLN A 133 -16.19 18.29 3.05
N ILE A 134 -14.88 18.47 3.19
CA ILE A 134 -14.24 18.86 4.44
C ILE A 134 -13.53 20.20 4.27
N ASP A 135 -13.40 20.95 5.36
CA ASP A 135 -12.63 22.17 5.36
C ASP A 135 -11.12 21.91 5.57
N ALA A 136 -10.31 22.96 5.43
CA ALA A 136 -8.87 22.86 5.58
C ALA A 136 -8.44 22.41 6.99
N GLN A 137 -9.17 22.83 8.02
CA GLN A 137 -8.87 22.44 9.41
C GLN A 137 -9.10 20.94 9.60
N THR A 138 -10.22 20.41 9.11
CA THR A 138 -10.54 18.97 9.17
C THR A 138 -9.55 18.15 8.36
N CYS A 139 -9.18 18.61 7.16
CA CYS A 139 -8.16 17.97 6.33
C CYS A 139 -6.82 17.86 7.07
N MET A 140 -6.32 18.97 7.61
CA MET A 140 -5.09 18.99 8.38
C MET A 140 -5.15 18.12 9.63
N ALA A 141 -6.25 18.18 10.38
CA ALA A 141 -6.43 17.35 11.57
C ALA A 141 -6.43 15.85 11.23
N TRP A 142 -7.02 15.46 10.10
CA TRP A 142 -6.97 14.07 9.64
C TRP A 142 -5.54 13.64 9.31
N MET A 143 -4.83 14.42 8.49
CA MET A 143 -3.45 14.13 8.09
C MET A 143 -2.50 14.09 9.31
N ASP A 144 -2.64 15.05 10.23
CA ASP A 144 -1.83 15.11 11.46
C ASP A 144 -2.11 13.92 12.40
N ASN A 145 -3.38 13.54 12.56
CA ASN A 145 -3.76 12.37 13.37
C ASN A 145 -3.16 11.07 12.80
N TYR A 146 -3.17 10.91 11.48
CA TYR A 146 -2.59 9.73 10.86
C TYR A 146 -1.07 9.67 11.10
N ARG A 147 -0.35 10.75 10.78
CA ARG A 147 1.11 10.80 10.92
C ARG A 147 1.59 10.77 12.38
N ALA A 148 0.79 11.24 13.34
CA ALA A 148 1.14 11.18 14.76
C ALA A 148 1.33 9.74 15.27
N GLY A 149 0.76 8.74 14.58
CA GLY A 149 0.97 7.32 14.86
C GLY A 149 2.24 6.74 14.25
N LEU A 150 3.06 7.55 13.54
CA LEU A 150 4.27 7.12 12.84
C LEU A 150 5.50 7.85 13.39
N SER A 151 6.64 7.16 13.47
CA SER A 151 7.92 7.80 13.75
C SER A 151 8.28 8.82 12.64
N HIS A 152 9.15 9.76 12.93
CA HIS A 152 9.59 10.75 11.93
C HIS A 152 10.19 10.08 10.69
N GLN A 153 10.96 9.01 10.87
CA GLN A 153 11.55 8.26 9.77
C GLN A 153 10.48 7.59 8.88
N GLN A 154 9.46 6.97 9.50
CA GLN A 154 8.35 6.39 8.76
C GLN A 154 7.55 7.45 7.99
N GLN A 155 7.32 8.62 8.59
CA GLN A 155 6.64 9.73 7.90
C GLN A 155 7.38 10.15 6.61
N LEU A 156 8.72 10.20 6.63
CA LEU A 156 9.55 10.59 5.49
C LEU A 156 9.65 9.50 4.41
N ARG A 157 9.23 8.28 4.72
CA ARG A 157 9.25 7.16 3.78
C ARG A 157 7.89 6.88 3.14
N MET A 158 6.82 7.54 3.60
CA MET A 158 5.47 7.27 3.07
C MET A 158 5.38 7.56 1.57
N PHE A 159 4.67 6.69 0.85
CA PHE A 159 4.44 6.87 -0.58
C PHE A 159 3.20 7.74 -0.81
N ASN A 160 3.40 9.06 -0.86
CA ASN A 160 2.33 10.02 -1.12
C ASN A 160 1.90 10.00 -2.58
N GLN A 161 0.60 10.04 -2.82
CA GLN A 161 0.02 10.01 -4.16
C GLN A 161 -1.31 10.75 -4.20
N LEU A 162 -1.68 11.32 -5.34
CA LEU A 162 -2.98 11.96 -5.55
C LEU A 162 -4.03 10.98 -6.08
N ASP A 163 -3.60 10.00 -6.83
CA ASP A 163 -4.39 8.91 -7.41
C ASP A 163 -3.50 7.70 -7.73
N SER A 164 -4.09 6.62 -8.20
CA SER A 164 -3.38 5.44 -8.67
C SER A 164 -4.07 4.82 -9.89
N HIS A 165 -3.56 3.68 -10.37
CA HIS A 165 -4.20 2.89 -11.43
C HIS A 165 -5.55 2.27 -11.00
N ASP A 166 -5.79 2.13 -9.68
CA ASP A 166 -7.02 1.58 -9.10
C ASP A 166 -8.08 2.64 -8.80
N THR A 167 -7.76 3.92 -9.03
CA THR A 167 -8.65 5.03 -8.70
C THR A 167 -8.90 5.94 -9.90
N ALA A 168 -9.96 6.73 -9.84
CA ALA A 168 -10.15 7.81 -10.79
C ALA A 168 -9.00 8.81 -10.71
N ARG A 169 -8.59 9.37 -11.85
CA ARG A 169 -7.56 10.40 -11.87
C ARG A 169 -7.99 11.61 -11.07
N PHE A 170 -7.13 12.10 -10.20
CA PHE A 170 -7.42 13.25 -9.33
C PHE A 170 -7.90 14.48 -10.13
N LYS A 171 -7.29 14.72 -11.29
CA LYS A 171 -7.76 15.74 -12.24
C LYS A 171 -9.23 15.55 -12.64
N THR A 172 -9.67 14.31 -12.82
CA THR A 172 -11.07 13.99 -13.16
C THR A 172 -11.99 14.26 -11.96
N LEU A 173 -11.55 13.90 -10.74
CA LEU A 173 -12.31 14.16 -9.51
C LEU A 173 -12.53 15.66 -9.26
N LEU A 174 -11.56 16.52 -9.59
CA LEU A 174 -11.69 17.97 -9.49
C LEU A 174 -12.77 18.54 -10.42
N GLY A 175 -13.05 17.90 -11.54
CA GLY A 175 -14.08 18.34 -12.46
C GLY A 175 -13.94 19.81 -12.87
N ARG A 176 -14.93 20.65 -12.47
CA ARG A 176 -14.92 22.10 -12.74
C ARG A 176 -13.87 22.87 -11.91
N ASP A 177 -13.45 22.31 -10.79
CA ASP A 177 -12.52 22.93 -9.84
C ASP A 177 -11.05 22.65 -10.19
N ILE A 178 -10.76 22.40 -11.46
CA ILE A 178 -9.41 22.08 -11.99
C ILE A 178 -8.33 23.09 -11.55
N ALA A 179 -8.71 24.33 -11.26
CA ALA A 179 -7.81 25.35 -10.73
C ALA A 179 -7.19 24.98 -9.37
N ARG A 180 -7.73 23.98 -8.67
CA ARG A 180 -7.17 23.46 -7.42
C ARG A 180 -6.05 22.43 -7.63
N LEU A 181 -5.85 21.93 -8.85
CA LEU A 181 -4.80 20.95 -9.15
C LEU A 181 -3.39 21.43 -8.74
N PRO A 182 -2.97 22.68 -9.00
CA PRO A 182 -1.67 23.17 -8.55
C PRO A 182 -1.49 23.11 -7.04
N LEU A 183 -2.54 23.33 -6.24
CA LEU A 183 -2.49 23.21 -4.78
C LEU A 183 -2.19 21.78 -4.35
N ALA A 184 -2.86 20.81 -4.96
CA ALA A 184 -2.61 19.40 -4.69
C ALA A 184 -1.17 18.98 -5.06
N VAL A 185 -0.64 19.49 -6.18
CA VAL A 185 0.74 19.24 -6.59
C VAL A 185 1.74 19.87 -5.61
N VAL A 186 1.51 21.11 -5.17
CA VAL A 186 2.35 21.72 -4.13
C VAL A 186 2.35 20.87 -2.87
N TRP A 187 1.18 20.39 -2.45
CA TRP A 187 1.07 19.53 -1.27
C TRP A 187 1.82 18.23 -1.45
N LEU A 188 1.68 17.57 -2.59
CA LEU A 188 2.39 16.32 -2.92
C LEU A 188 3.92 16.47 -2.80
N PHE A 189 4.48 17.62 -3.21
CA PHE A 189 5.93 17.86 -3.18
C PHE A 189 6.44 18.47 -1.87
N THR A 190 5.59 18.88 -0.97
CA THR A 190 5.99 19.55 0.27
C THR A 190 5.56 18.81 1.54
N TRP A 191 4.63 17.87 1.45
CA TRP A 191 4.25 17.03 2.57
C TRP A 191 5.30 15.94 2.79
N PRO A 192 5.65 15.60 4.04
CA PRO A 192 6.58 14.51 4.33
C PRO A 192 6.14 13.18 3.72
N GLY A 193 7.06 12.55 2.96
CA GLY A 193 6.82 11.29 2.27
C GLY A 193 7.44 11.24 0.87
#